data_e7407b0adfff643470699b76463428a3
#
_entry.id   e7407b0adfff643470699b76463428a3
#
_cell.length_a   1.000
_cell.length_b   1.000
_cell.length_c   1.000
_cell.angle_alpha   90.00
_cell.angle_beta   90.00
_cell.angle_gamma   90.00
#
_symmetry.space_group_name_H-M   'P 1'
#
loop_
_entity.id
_entity.type
_entity.pdbx_description
1 polymer ?
#
loop_
_entity_poly.entity_id
_entity_poly.type
_entity_poly.pdbx_seq_one_letter_code
_entity_poly.pdbx_strand_id
1 'polypeptide(L)'
;MSTPIAPLDDLLVLDFTRVIAGPYLTQMLGDLGAEIIKIEDPRGGDDFRHYNPPGRTGDAPFFYGLNRNKKSVTIDLASEAGRDAIRALAAKADVLVENFRPGVMAKYRLDYDSLRAENPRLIYCSISGYGHSSPFRLVAGYDPIAQAETGLMHLTGPEEVEPQKAGGSVADTFTSLHAGMALMGALQARHRTGEGQHVDVSLFDSMLAAGGYAAMYPLMLDQDMERFGNGSAVLVPMGTYECQDGRIMIVVGNDRQYARFCEALDRPDLASDPRYGSIADRLANRVVLEAEVVNALRARPREDWVTALRAAGVPAGAVRTPKEAVASPEARGRDMIQSVTHDGKAQDVVASPFRLSETPVRKPGRVPLLGEDTDTVLAELLGYSPEQIGKVKGS
;
A
#
# COMPACT_ATOMS: atom_id res chain seq x y z
N MET A 1 30.61 17.63 3.59
CA MET A 1 29.16 17.86 3.64
C MET A 1 28.60 16.84 4.63
N SER A 2 27.89 17.27 5.67
CA SER A 2 27.20 16.33 6.58
C SER A 2 26.19 15.49 5.80
N THR A 3 26.11 14.21 6.11
CA THR A 3 25.08 13.31 5.53
C THR A 3 23.71 13.92 5.84
N PRO A 4 22.80 14.05 4.86
CA PRO A 4 21.45 14.56 5.13
C PRO A 4 20.78 13.69 6.18
N ILE A 5 20.19 14.31 7.20
CA ILE A 5 19.43 13.63 8.25
C ILE A 5 18.11 13.16 7.63
N ALA A 6 17.78 11.88 7.78
CA ALA A 6 16.48 11.38 7.35
C ALA A 6 15.39 11.74 8.39
N PRO A 7 14.09 11.85 8.00
CA PRO A 7 13.06 12.37 8.90
C PRO A 7 12.85 11.60 10.20
N LEU A 8 13.15 10.30 10.20
CA LEU A 8 12.91 9.37 11.32
C LEU A 8 14.18 8.58 11.71
N ASP A 9 15.37 9.12 11.48
CA ASP A 9 16.64 8.41 11.72
C ASP A 9 16.98 8.23 13.21
N ASP A 10 16.22 8.89 14.09
CA ASP A 10 16.29 8.75 15.54
C ASP A 10 15.31 7.70 16.11
N LEU A 11 14.48 7.06 15.28
CA LEU A 11 13.47 6.13 15.75
C LEU A 11 13.88 4.66 15.62
N LEU A 12 13.63 3.90 16.69
CA LEU A 12 13.72 2.45 16.74
C LEU A 12 12.33 1.84 16.70
N VAL A 13 12.08 1.00 15.68
CA VAL A 13 10.78 0.34 15.44
C VAL A 13 10.92 -1.16 15.56
N LEU A 14 10.13 -1.78 16.42
CA LEU A 14 9.95 -3.23 16.46
C LEU A 14 8.79 -3.63 15.56
N ASP A 15 9.08 -4.43 14.57
CA ASP A 15 8.14 -4.90 13.55
C ASP A 15 7.80 -6.38 13.75
N PHE A 16 6.64 -6.66 14.35
CA PHE A 16 6.10 -8.02 14.51
C PHE A 16 5.17 -8.43 13.39
N THR A 17 5.06 -7.59 12.36
CA THR A 17 4.03 -7.76 11.34
C THR A 17 4.39 -8.81 10.30
N ARG A 18 3.36 -9.34 9.64
CA ARG A 18 3.48 -10.33 8.58
C ARG A 18 2.61 -9.94 7.39
N VAL A 19 2.88 -10.55 6.27
CA VAL A 19 2.12 -10.48 5.02
C VAL A 19 2.23 -9.09 4.37
N ILE A 20 1.26 -8.17 4.48
CA ILE A 20 1.25 -6.92 3.70
C ILE A 20 1.08 -5.68 4.57
N ALA A 21 -0.07 -5.51 5.23
CA ALA A 21 -0.46 -4.22 5.82
C ALA A 21 0.59 -3.65 6.78
N GLY A 22 1.05 -4.46 7.72
CA GLY A 22 2.10 -4.06 8.66
C GLY A 22 3.48 -3.93 8.01
N PRO A 23 3.96 -4.94 7.25
CA PRO A 23 5.25 -4.85 6.57
C PRO A 23 5.40 -3.66 5.62
N TYR A 24 4.34 -3.26 4.91
CA TYR A 24 4.37 -2.08 4.07
C TYR A 24 4.46 -0.78 4.89
N LEU A 25 3.73 -0.70 6.01
CA LEU A 25 3.87 0.42 6.94
C LEU A 25 5.30 0.55 7.46
N THR A 26 5.87 -0.53 8.00
CA THR A 26 7.21 -0.49 8.59
C THR A 26 8.30 -0.29 7.55
N GLN A 27 8.10 -0.75 6.30
CA GLN A 27 8.97 -0.38 5.19
C GLN A 27 8.95 1.13 4.91
N MET A 28 7.77 1.77 4.91
CA MET A 28 7.68 3.23 4.73
C MET A 28 8.41 3.99 5.85
N LEU A 29 8.31 3.53 7.09
CA LEU A 29 9.06 4.10 8.22
C LEU A 29 10.58 3.93 8.01
N GLY A 30 11.03 2.76 7.54
CA GLY A 30 12.42 2.49 7.19
C GLY A 30 12.94 3.35 6.03
N ASP A 31 12.10 3.58 5.00
CA ASP A 31 12.42 4.49 3.90
C ASP A 31 12.56 5.96 4.40
N LEU A 32 11.77 6.35 5.42
CA LEU A 32 11.88 7.65 6.10
C LEU A 32 13.04 7.74 7.10
N GLY A 33 13.80 6.66 7.28
CA GLY A 33 15.02 6.68 8.07
C GLY A 33 14.99 5.84 9.34
N ALA A 34 13.84 5.43 9.85
CA ALA A 34 13.75 4.64 11.07
C ALA A 34 14.57 3.34 11.00
N GLU A 35 15.12 2.94 12.13
CA GLU A 35 15.71 1.61 12.28
C GLU A 35 14.61 0.60 12.52
N ILE A 36 14.43 -0.35 11.60
CA ILE A 36 13.37 -1.37 11.67
C ILE A 36 13.96 -2.71 12.05
N ILE A 37 13.56 -3.23 13.20
CA ILE A 37 13.89 -4.57 13.66
C ILE A 37 12.66 -5.47 13.47
N LYS A 38 12.70 -6.29 12.43
CA LYS A 38 11.64 -7.26 12.13
C LYS A 38 11.84 -8.52 12.98
N ILE A 39 10.91 -8.76 13.87
CA ILE A 39 10.89 -9.93 14.76
C ILE A 39 10.18 -11.08 14.06
N GLU A 40 10.89 -12.17 13.86
CA GLU A 40 10.41 -13.32 13.09
C GLU A 40 10.50 -14.62 13.90
N ASP A 41 9.60 -15.56 13.57
CA ASP A 41 9.66 -16.94 14.12
C ASP A 41 10.90 -17.66 13.57
N PRO A 42 11.76 -18.26 14.38
CA PRO A 42 12.96 -18.96 13.91
C PRO A 42 12.67 -20.13 12.96
N ARG A 43 11.45 -20.69 12.98
CA ARG A 43 11.06 -21.86 12.16
C ARG A 43 10.71 -21.53 10.72
N GLY A 44 10.41 -20.29 10.38
CA GLY A 44 9.99 -19.97 9.01
C GLY A 44 9.83 -18.47 8.71
N GLY A 45 9.84 -17.63 9.73
CA GLY A 45 9.71 -16.17 9.57
C GLY A 45 8.31 -15.72 9.15
N ASP A 46 8.28 -14.68 8.35
CA ASP A 46 7.08 -14.14 7.73
C ASP A 46 6.57 -15.08 6.64
N ASP A 47 5.28 -15.39 6.62
CA ASP A 47 4.65 -16.25 5.62
C ASP A 47 4.93 -15.78 4.19
N PHE A 48 5.12 -14.49 3.97
CA PHE A 48 5.45 -13.90 2.67
C PHE A 48 6.84 -14.31 2.13
N ARG A 49 7.72 -14.87 2.96
CA ARG A 49 8.96 -15.51 2.46
C ARG A 49 8.66 -16.71 1.56
N HIS A 50 7.52 -17.37 1.78
CA HIS A 50 7.16 -18.65 1.17
C HIS A 50 6.12 -18.56 0.04
N TYR A 51 5.48 -17.39 -0.19
CA TYR A 51 4.46 -17.21 -1.22
C TYR A 51 5.08 -17.10 -2.63
N ASN A 52 5.78 -18.15 -3.02
CA ASN A 52 6.47 -18.23 -4.30
C ASN A 52 5.55 -18.70 -5.43
N PRO A 53 5.74 -18.17 -6.66
CA PRO A 53 5.21 -18.81 -7.85
C PRO A 53 5.75 -20.25 -8.01
N PRO A 54 4.98 -21.14 -8.65
CA PRO A 54 5.43 -22.50 -8.89
C PRO A 54 6.82 -22.58 -9.52
N GLY A 55 7.68 -23.45 -8.98
CA GLY A 55 9.05 -23.69 -9.48
C GLY A 55 10.12 -22.67 -9.00
N ARG A 56 9.75 -21.65 -8.22
CA ARG A 56 10.71 -20.74 -7.59
C ARG A 56 11.03 -21.20 -6.16
N THR A 57 12.30 -21.08 -5.77
CA THR A 57 12.82 -21.34 -4.42
C THR A 57 13.42 -20.07 -3.80
N GLY A 58 13.66 -20.07 -2.49
CA GLY A 58 14.14 -18.91 -1.74
C GLY A 58 13.01 -17.94 -1.40
N ASP A 59 13.35 -16.77 -0.89
CA ASP A 59 12.36 -15.76 -0.49
C ASP A 59 11.53 -15.27 -1.70
N ALA A 60 10.22 -15.13 -1.48
CA ALA A 60 9.27 -14.77 -2.53
C ALA A 60 9.37 -13.30 -2.96
N PRO A 61 9.02 -12.96 -4.22
CA PRO A 61 9.03 -11.58 -4.71
C PRO A 61 8.24 -10.60 -3.84
N PHE A 62 7.16 -11.05 -3.21
CA PHE A 62 6.35 -10.24 -2.30
C PHE A 62 7.14 -9.80 -1.07
N PHE A 63 8.00 -10.66 -0.53
CA PHE A 63 8.85 -10.33 0.62
C PHE A 63 9.83 -9.20 0.28
N TYR A 64 10.44 -9.23 -0.91
CA TYR A 64 11.34 -8.16 -1.38
C TYR A 64 10.64 -6.80 -1.48
N GLY A 65 9.41 -6.80 -1.96
CA GLY A 65 8.62 -5.58 -2.15
C GLY A 65 8.27 -4.85 -0.87
N LEU A 66 8.32 -5.55 0.30
CA LEU A 66 7.76 -5.04 1.56
C LEU A 66 8.76 -5.04 2.73
N ASN A 67 10.00 -5.52 2.53
CA ASN A 67 10.91 -5.71 3.66
C ASN A 67 12.34 -5.18 3.44
N ARG A 68 12.53 -4.30 2.45
CA ARG A 68 13.81 -3.57 2.30
C ARG A 68 14.07 -2.67 3.50
N ASN A 69 15.33 -2.38 3.76
CA ASN A 69 15.79 -1.50 4.85
C ASN A 69 15.43 -2.00 6.27
N LYS A 70 15.11 -3.29 6.43
CA LYS A 70 14.85 -3.90 7.73
C LYS A 70 16.03 -4.78 8.17
N LYS A 71 16.15 -4.97 9.49
CA LYS A 71 16.99 -5.99 10.14
C LYS A 71 16.11 -7.16 10.56
N SER A 72 16.44 -8.40 10.16
CA SER A 72 15.69 -9.59 10.55
C SER A 72 16.30 -10.23 11.79
N VAL A 73 15.48 -10.37 12.82
CA VAL A 73 15.84 -10.96 14.12
C VAL A 73 14.89 -12.10 14.45
N THR A 74 15.42 -13.30 14.58
CA THR A 74 14.62 -14.47 14.97
C THR A 74 14.56 -14.61 16.48
N ILE A 75 13.33 -14.64 17.02
CA ILE A 75 13.05 -14.82 18.46
C ILE A 75 11.90 -15.80 18.64
N ASP A 76 12.12 -16.83 19.47
CA ASP A 76 11.04 -17.75 19.85
C ASP A 76 10.16 -17.16 20.95
N LEU A 77 8.96 -16.69 20.58
CA LEU A 77 7.96 -16.16 21.53
C LEU A 77 7.43 -17.21 22.51
N ALA A 78 7.57 -18.49 22.23
CA ALA A 78 7.16 -19.55 23.14
C ALA A 78 8.15 -19.70 24.32
N SER A 79 9.41 -19.33 24.14
CA SER A 79 10.44 -19.37 25.20
C SER A 79 10.31 -18.16 26.14
N GLU A 80 10.67 -18.34 27.40
CA GLU A 80 10.75 -17.23 28.38
C GLU A 80 11.86 -16.26 28.01
N ALA A 81 13.04 -16.78 27.65
CA ALA A 81 14.17 -15.96 27.20
C ALA A 81 13.83 -15.09 25.98
N GLY A 82 13.05 -15.61 25.02
CA GLY A 82 12.58 -14.83 23.88
C GLY A 82 11.65 -13.68 24.29
N ARG A 83 10.68 -13.94 25.17
CA ARG A 83 9.78 -12.88 25.67
C ARG A 83 10.52 -11.82 26.47
N ASP A 84 11.50 -12.20 27.29
CA ASP A 84 12.31 -11.26 28.05
C ASP A 84 13.19 -10.40 27.15
N ALA A 85 13.77 -10.99 26.10
CA ALA A 85 14.50 -10.23 25.08
C ALA A 85 13.60 -9.19 24.38
N ILE A 86 12.35 -9.55 24.06
CA ILE A 86 11.40 -8.61 23.47
C ILE A 86 11.01 -7.48 24.41
N ARG A 87 10.76 -7.76 25.71
CA ARG A 87 10.51 -6.70 26.69
C ARG A 87 11.69 -5.74 26.78
N ALA A 88 12.91 -6.29 26.83
CA ALA A 88 14.12 -5.48 26.87
C ALA A 88 14.32 -4.63 25.60
N LEU A 89 13.97 -5.14 24.42
CA LEU A 89 13.96 -4.36 23.19
C LEU A 89 12.85 -3.29 23.22
N ALA A 90 11.63 -3.65 23.67
CA ALA A 90 10.49 -2.73 23.74
C ALA A 90 10.73 -1.58 24.74
N ALA A 91 11.50 -1.81 25.80
CA ALA A 91 11.91 -0.76 26.73
C ALA A 91 12.80 0.32 26.08
N LYS A 92 13.43 0.01 24.94
CA LYS A 92 14.27 0.93 24.16
C LYS A 92 13.61 1.44 22.90
N ALA A 93 12.53 0.79 22.43
CA ALA A 93 11.86 1.12 21.18
C ALA A 93 10.98 2.36 21.30
N ASP A 94 10.87 3.09 20.20
CA ASP A 94 9.95 4.21 20.04
C ASP A 94 8.57 3.74 19.58
N VAL A 95 8.55 2.75 18.69
CA VAL A 95 7.33 2.22 18.07
C VAL A 95 7.39 0.69 18.09
N LEU A 96 6.27 0.06 18.36
CA LEU A 96 6.04 -1.37 18.13
C LEU A 96 4.84 -1.50 17.20
N VAL A 97 4.97 -2.31 16.14
CA VAL A 97 3.88 -2.59 15.19
C VAL A 97 3.62 -4.09 15.15
N GLU A 98 2.35 -4.47 15.30
CA GLU A 98 1.92 -5.86 15.19
C GLU A 98 0.63 -5.98 14.36
N ASN A 99 0.39 -7.16 13.76
CA ASN A 99 -0.85 -7.45 13.06
C ASN A 99 -1.36 -8.88 13.32
N PHE A 100 -1.17 -9.35 14.53
CA PHE A 100 -1.75 -10.61 15.00
C PHE A 100 -3.24 -10.46 15.31
N ARG A 101 -3.91 -11.58 15.52
CA ARG A 101 -5.27 -11.56 16.04
C ARG A 101 -5.26 -10.94 17.45
N PRO A 102 -6.25 -10.08 17.79
CA PRO A 102 -6.38 -9.53 19.13
C PRO A 102 -6.29 -10.60 20.22
N GLY A 103 -5.49 -10.32 21.25
CA GLY A 103 -5.23 -11.23 22.35
C GLY A 103 -3.97 -12.10 22.19
N VAL A 104 -3.38 -12.22 21.01
CA VAL A 104 -2.14 -12.99 20.81
C VAL A 104 -0.99 -12.37 21.59
N MET A 105 -0.76 -11.07 21.45
CA MET A 105 0.30 -10.37 22.18
C MET A 105 0.06 -10.37 23.70
N ALA A 106 -1.18 -10.22 24.14
CA ALA A 106 -1.57 -10.28 25.55
C ALA A 106 -1.26 -11.65 26.18
N LYS A 107 -1.45 -12.75 25.44
CA LYS A 107 -1.06 -14.10 25.89
C LYS A 107 0.41 -14.18 26.29
N TYR A 108 1.28 -13.42 25.65
CA TYR A 108 2.72 -13.35 25.92
C TYR A 108 3.12 -12.20 26.84
N ARG A 109 2.16 -11.38 27.30
CA ARG A 109 2.38 -10.13 28.05
C ARG A 109 3.27 -9.15 27.27
N LEU A 110 2.99 -9.05 25.97
CA LEU A 110 3.65 -8.16 25.02
C LEU A 110 2.65 -7.19 24.37
N ASP A 111 1.45 -7.09 24.92
CA ASP A 111 0.42 -6.10 24.54
C ASP A 111 0.75 -4.72 25.09
N TYR A 112 0.02 -3.71 24.61
CA TYR A 112 0.24 -2.32 24.98
C TYR A 112 0.23 -2.07 26.48
N ASP A 113 -0.77 -2.60 27.21
CA ASP A 113 -0.90 -2.37 28.65
C ASP A 113 0.28 -2.96 29.43
N SER A 114 0.77 -4.12 29.01
CA SER A 114 1.94 -4.77 29.61
C SER A 114 3.22 -3.98 29.37
N LEU A 115 3.46 -3.54 28.13
CA LEU A 115 4.71 -2.87 27.75
C LEU A 115 4.76 -1.40 28.16
N ARG A 116 3.60 -0.71 28.22
CA ARG A 116 3.48 0.67 28.66
C ARG A 116 4.02 0.87 30.09
N ALA A 117 3.88 -0.13 30.94
CA ALA A 117 4.39 -0.06 32.32
C ALA A 117 5.93 0.09 32.36
N GLU A 118 6.63 -0.51 31.40
CA GLU A 118 8.09 -0.47 31.27
C GLU A 118 8.58 0.69 30.41
N ASN A 119 7.81 1.06 29.37
CA ASN A 119 8.10 2.18 28.46
C ASN A 119 6.85 3.05 28.23
N PRO A 120 6.58 4.05 29.07
CA PRO A 120 5.45 4.96 28.92
C PRO A 120 5.48 5.80 27.62
N ARG A 121 6.64 5.85 26.95
CA ARG A 121 6.81 6.59 25.70
C ARG A 121 6.54 5.74 24.46
N LEU A 122 6.35 4.43 24.61
CA LEU A 122 6.13 3.52 23.50
C LEU A 122 4.83 3.85 22.77
N ILE A 123 4.93 4.02 21.44
CA ILE A 123 3.77 4.04 20.57
C ILE A 123 3.55 2.62 20.08
N TYR A 124 2.41 2.05 20.39
CA TYR A 124 2.06 0.67 20.05
C TYR A 124 0.99 0.66 18.97
N CYS A 125 1.28 0.12 17.80
CA CYS A 125 0.36 0.10 16.67
C CYS A 125 -0.13 -1.33 16.40
N SER A 126 -1.44 -1.54 16.54
CA SER A 126 -2.11 -2.78 16.18
C SER A 126 -2.86 -2.61 14.87
N ILE A 127 -2.62 -3.52 13.92
CA ILE A 127 -3.37 -3.61 12.66
C ILE A 127 -4.18 -4.90 12.69
N SER A 128 -5.50 -4.82 12.53
CA SER A 128 -6.37 -6.00 12.57
C SER A 128 -7.45 -5.96 11.51
N GLY A 129 -8.25 -7.02 11.36
CA GLY A 129 -9.36 -7.06 10.42
C GLY A 129 -10.44 -6.03 10.73
N TYR A 130 -10.85 -5.93 12.02
CA TYR A 130 -12.03 -5.18 12.44
C TYR A 130 -11.82 -4.25 13.64
N GLY A 131 -10.57 -4.08 14.11
CA GLY A 131 -10.25 -3.25 15.29
C GLY A 131 -10.38 -4.01 16.62
N HIS A 132 -9.58 -3.59 17.59
CA HIS A 132 -9.52 -4.22 18.93
C HIS A 132 -10.78 -3.97 19.76
N SER A 133 -11.45 -2.85 19.56
CA SER A 133 -12.70 -2.47 20.25
C SER A 133 -13.97 -3.03 19.58
N SER A 134 -13.85 -3.63 18.40
CA SER A 134 -14.98 -4.14 17.64
C SER A 134 -15.59 -5.41 18.25
N PRO A 135 -16.91 -5.60 18.16
CA PRO A 135 -17.54 -6.89 18.49
C PRO A 135 -17.04 -8.03 17.57
N PHE A 136 -16.50 -7.70 16.39
CA PHE A 136 -15.93 -8.64 15.42
C PHE A 136 -14.41 -8.84 15.57
N ARG A 137 -13.78 -8.32 16.64
CA ARG A 137 -12.32 -8.34 16.82
C ARG A 137 -11.64 -9.72 16.68
N LEU A 138 -12.37 -10.82 16.92
CA LEU A 138 -11.83 -12.18 16.79
C LEU A 138 -12.07 -12.81 15.42
N VAL A 139 -12.82 -12.14 14.55
CA VAL A 139 -13.03 -12.58 13.17
C VAL A 139 -11.76 -12.35 12.37
N ALA A 140 -11.38 -13.34 11.55
CA ALA A 140 -10.24 -13.18 10.66
C ALA A 140 -10.57 -12.20 9.54
N GLY A 141 -9.77 -11.14 9.40
CA GLY A 141 -9.86 -10.19 8.30
C GLY A 141 -8.68 -10.37 7.35
N TYR A 142 -9.00 -10.35 6.05
CA TYR A 142 -8.03 -10.30 4.96
C TYR A 142 -8.46 -9.27 3.94
N ASP A 143 -7.52 -8.78 3.15
CA ASP A 143 -7.78 -7.79 2.09
C ASP A 143 -9.04 -8.09 1.25
N PRO A 144 -9.23 -9.29 0.64
CA PRO A 144 -10.41 -9.55 -0.17
C PRO A 144 -11.72 -9.50 0.62
N ILE A 145 -11.68 -9.86 1.90
CA ILE A 145 -12.87 -9.79 2.78
C ILE A 145 -13.24 -8.33 3.05
N ALA A 146 -12.25 -7.50 3.40
CA ALA A 146 -12.47 -6.07 3.58
C ALA A 146 -13.01 -5.40 2.30
N GLN A 147 -12.47 -5.75 1.12
CA GLN A 147 -13.02 -5.25 -0.15
C GLN A 147 -14.48 -5.66 -0.37
N ALA A 148 -14.85 -6.89 0.00
CA ALA A 148 -16.23 -7.39 -0.15
C ALA A 148 -17.19 -6.68 0.81
N GLU A 149 -16.84 -6.57 2.08
CA GLU A 149 -17.73 -6.10 3.14
C GLU A 149 -17.89 -4.58 3.19
N THR A 150 -16.95 -3.83 2.60
CA THR A 150 -17.00 -2.35 2.58
C THR A 150 -17.59 -1.76 1.29
N GLY A 151 -18.10 -2.61 0.41
CA GLY A 151 -18.76 -2.18 -0.83
C GLY A 151 -17.82 -1.94 -2.02
N LEU A 152 -16.49 -2.00 -1.85
CA LEU A 152 -15.56 -1.79 -2.96
C LEU A 152 -15.78 -2.78 -4.09
N MET A 153 -15.99 -4.07 -3.76
CA MET A 153 -16.28 -5.08 -4.79
C MET A 153 -17.59 -4.80 -5.50
N HIS A 154 -18.63 -4.34 -4.78
CA HIS A 154 -19.91 -3.97 -5.40
C HIS A 154 -19.73 -2.89 -6.48
N LEU A 155 -18.83 -1.93 -6.26
CA LEU A 155 -18.55 -0.82 -7.17
C LEU A 155 -17.57 -1.17 -8.30
N THR A 156 -16.90 -2.34 -8.23
CA THR A 156 -15.82 -2.71 -9.15
C THR A 156 -16.31 -3.68 -10.22
N GLY A 157 -15.97 -3.39 -11.47
CA GLY A 157 -16.34 -4.17 -12.65
C GLY A 157 -17.55 -3.61 -13.40
N PRO A 158 -17.85 -4.13 -14.61
CA PRO A 158 -19.04 -3.75 -15.38
C PRO A 158 -20.32 -4.34 -14.75
N GLU A 159 -21.45 -3.71 -15.04
CA GLU A 159 -22.75 -4.06 -14.43
C GLU A 159 -23.18 -5.49 -14.76
N GLU A 160 -22.88 -5.94 -15.96
CA GLU A 160 -23.33 -7.23 -16.53
C GLU A 160 -22.61 -8.44 -15.97
N VAL A 161 -21.57 -8.24 -15.16
CA VAL A 161 -20.82 -9.33 -14.52
C VAL A 161 -20.91 -9.25 -12.99
N GLU A 162 -20.50 -10.31 -12.31
CA GLU A 162 -20.44 -10.33 -10.85
C GLU A 162 -19.53 -9.22 -10.30
N PRO A 163 -19.76 -8.74 -9.06
CA PRO A 163 -18.83 -7.83 -8.37
C PRO A 163 -17.40 -8.37 -8.34
N GLN A 164 -16.42 -7.51 -8.64
CA GLN A 164 -15.04 -7.91 -8.79
C GLN A 164 -14.15 -7.24 -7.72
N LYS A 165 -13.20 -8.00 -7.17
CA LYS A 165 -12.17 -7.38 -6.34
C LYS A 165 -11.20 -6.58 -7.20
N ALA A 166 -10.66 -5.49 -6.67
CA ALA A 166 -9.55 -4.78 -7.28
C ALA A 166 -8.30 -5.69 -7.37
N GLY A 167 -7.50 -5.52 -8.40
CA GLY A 167 -6.21 -6.19 -8.53
C GLY A 167 -5.22 -5.68 -7.47
N GLY A 168 -4.56 -6.61 -6.76
CA GLY A 168 -3.66 -6.27 -5.66
C GLY A 168 -4.37 -6.12 -4.31
N SER A 169 -3.58 -5.82 -3.26
CA SER A 169 -4.03 -5.75 -1.87
C SER A 169 -4.36 -4.30 -1.48
N VAL A 170 -5.48 -3.82 -1.97
CA VAL A 170 -5.89 -2.40 -1.84
C VAL A 170 -6.26 -2.05 -0.40
N ALA A 171 -7.00 -2.94 0.30
CA ALA A 171 -7.38 -2.73 1.69
C ALA A 171 -6.15 -2.72 2.61
N ASP A 172 -5.22 -3.66 2.43
CA ASP A 172 -3.94 -3.67 3.15
C ASP A 172 -3.15 -2.38 2.93
N THR A 173 -3.07 -1.91 1.68
CA THR A 173 -2.34 -0.70 1.32
C THR A 173 -2.95 0.55 1.99
N PHE A 174 -4.27 0.73 1.92
CA PHE A 174 -4.92 1.85 2.60
C PHE A 174 -4.75 1.78 4.12
N THR A 175 -4.85 0.57 4.69
CA THR A 175 -4.62 0.37 6.13
C THR A 175 -3.20 0.77 6.53
N SER A 176 -2.19 0.39 5.74
CA SER A 176 -0.80 0.81 5.97
C SER A 176 -0.64 2.33 5.97
N LEU A 177 -1.28 3.02 5.01
CA LEU A 177 -1.22 4.48 4.90
C LEU A 177 -1.95 5.17 6.06
N HIS A 178 -3.13 4.69 6.46
CA HIS A 178 -3.86 5.22 7.62
C HIS A 178 -3.10 4.98 8.92
N ALA A 179 -2.53 3.79 9.11
CA ALA A 179 -1.68 3.50 10.25
C ALA A 179 -0.42 4.39 10.28
N GLY A 180 0.20 4.63 9.12
CA GLY A 180 1.32 5.56 8.98
C GLY A 180 0.94 6.99 9.38
N MET A 181 -0.19 7.49 8.92
CA MET A 181 -0.69 8.81 9.30
C MET A 181 -1.01 8.88 10.80
N ALA A 182 -1.63 7.85 11.37
CA ALA A 182 -1.93 7.79 12.80
C ALA A 182 -0.66 7.73 13.65
N LEU A 183 0.37 6.99 13.21
CA LEU A 183 1.68 6.95 13.85
C LEU A 183 2.38 8.32 13.83
N MET A 184 2.34 9.05 12.70
CA MET A 184 2.88 10.41 12.65
C MET A 184 2.14 11.34 13.63
N GLY A 185 0.81 11.21 13.75
CA GLY A 185 0.01 11.92 14.74
C GLY A 185 0.41 11.55 16.18
N ALA A 186 0.62 10.27 16.46
CA ALA A 186 1.03 9.78 17.77
C ALA A 186 2.46 10.25 18.15
N LEU A 187 3.40 10.24 17.20
CA LEU A 187 4.76 10.80 17.38
C LEU A 187 4.71 12.29 17.69
N GLN A 188 3.91 13.05 16.97
CA GLN A 188 3.73 14.48 17.22
C GLN A 188 3.04 14.77 18.57
N ALA A 189 2.09 13.93 18.99
CA ALA A 189 1.50 14.00 20.31
C ALA A 189 2.53 13.72 21.40
N ARG A 190 3.31 12.64 21.25
CA ARG A 190 4.38 12.26 22.17
C ARG A 190 5.43 13.34 22.32
N HIS A 191 5.76 14.04 21.24
CA HIS A 191 6.70 15.16 21.28
C HIS A 191 6.26 16.28 22.24
N ARG A 192 4.93 16.49 22.37
CA ARG A 192 4.36 17.51 23.25
C ARG A 192 4.07 17.00 24.67
N THR A 193 3.60 15.75 24.80
CA THR A 193 3.14 15.18 26.08
C THR A 193 4.21 14.41 26.82
N GLY A 194 5.23 13.93 26.10
CA GLY A 194 6.22 12.99 26.63
C GLY A 194 5.75 11.53 26.65
N GLU A 195 4.46 11.25 26.40
CA GLU A 195 3.86 9.91 26.50
C GLU A 195 3.52 9.31 25.14
N GLY A 196 3.69 7.98 25.03
CA GLY A 196 3.22 7.17 23.92
C GLY A 196 1.74 6.86 24.02
N GLN A 197 1.22 6.06 23.07
CA GLN A 197 -0.18 5.66 23.06
C GLN A 197 -0.40 4.41 22.23
N HIS A 198 -1.57 3.77 22.40
CA HIS A 198 -2.03 2.72 21.50
C HIS A 198 -2.69 3.34 20.26
N VAL A 199 -2.29 2.84 19.09
CA VAL A 199 -2.87 3.15 17.78
C VAL A 199 -3.53 1.88 17.28
N ASP A 200 -4.86 1.87 17.16
CA ASP A 200 -5.66 0.74 16.68
C ASP A 200 -6.23 1.08 15.30
N VAL A 201 -5.85 0.32 14.28
CA VAL A 201 -6.29 0.53 12.89
C VAL A 201 -6.79 -0.80 12.31
N SER A 202 -7.93 -0.76 11.61
CA SER A 202 -8.49 -1.96 11.01
C SER A 202 -8.58 -1.88 9.48
N LEU A 203 -8.58 -3.05 8.83
CA LEU A 203 -8.78 -3.16 7.39
C LEU A 203 -10.18 -2.66 7.02
N PHE A 204 -11.20 -3.06 7.79
CA PHE A 204 -12.59 -2.68 7.54
C PHE A 204 -12.76 -1.15 7.61
N ASP A 205 -12.36 -0.51 8.72
CA ASP A 205 -12.51 0.94 8.90
C ASP A 205 -11.72 1.71 7.84
N SER A 206 -10.49 1.26 7.57
CA SER A 206 -9.61 1.88 6.57
C SER A 206 -10.22 1.83 5.19
N MET A 207 -10.79 0.68 4.80
CA MET A 207 -11.35 0.53 3.47
C MET A 207 -12.69 1.26 3.33
N LEU A 208 -13.53 1.26 4.38
CA LEU A 208 -14.76 2.03 4.41
C LEU A 208 -14.49 3.54 4.30
N ALA A 209 -13.48 4.04 5.04
CA ALA A 209 -13.04 5.44 4.96
C ALA A 209 -12.46 5.79 3.59
N ALA A 210 -11.67 4.90 2.97
CA ALA A 210 -11.12 5.10 1.62
C ALA A 210 -12.20 5.17 0.54
N GLY A 211 -13.33 4.44 0.72
CA GLY A 211 -14.51 4.52 -0.14
C GLY A 211 -15.31 5.83 -0.02
N GLY A 212 -14.97 6.68 0.90
CA GLY A 212 -15.50 7.98 1.33
C GLY A 212 -16.72 8.54 0.60
N TYR A 213 -16.55 9.04 -0.64
CA TYR A 213 -17.67 9.65 -1.37
C TYR A 213 -18.74 8.62 -1.79
N ALA A 214 -18.38 7.36 -2.04
CA ALA A 214 -19.35 6.32 -2.37
C ALA A 214 -20.25 5.97 -1.19
N ALA A 215 -19.71 5.99 0.03
CA ALA A 215 -20.50 5.79 1.25
C ALA A 215 -21.49 6.94 1.51
N MET A 216 -21.30 8.11 0.90
CA MET A 216 -22.23 9.23 1.04
C MET A 216 -23.56 9.01 0.31
N TYR A 217 -23.60 8.16 -0.72
CA TYR A 217 -24.85 7.84 -1.41
C TYR A 217 -25.89 7.19 -0.48
N PRO A 218 -25.63 6.06 0.17
CA PRO A 218 -26.57 5.48 1.12
C PRO A 218 -26.82 6.37 2.35
N LEU A 219 -25.81 7.10 2.83
CA LEU A 219 -25.96 7.96 4.00
C LEU A 219 -26.83 9.20 3.75
N MET A 220 -26.83 9.76 2.55
CA MET A 220 -27.54 10.99 2.22
C MET A 220 -28.80 10.77 1.38
N LEU A 221 -28.81 9.76 0.54
CA LEU A 221 -29.85 9.55 -0.47
C LEU A 221 -30.65 8.25 -0.25
N ASP A 222 -30.21 7.40 0.69
CA ASP A 222 -30.78 6.05 0.90
C ASP A 222 -30.76 5.20 -0.38
N GLN A 223 -29.68 5.32 -1.15
CA GLN A 223 -29.48 4.66 -2.44
C GLN A 223 -28.05 4.14 -2.56
N ASP A 224 -27.86 3.01 -3.20
CA ASP A 224 -26.53 2.53 -3.58
C ASP A 224 -26.01 3.24 -4.85
N MET A 225 -24.72 3.38 -4.94
CA MET A 225 -24.07 3.80 -6.18
C MET A 225 -24.09 2.67 -7.21
N GLU A 226 -24.51 2.98 -8.43
CA GLU A 226 -24.44 2.05 -9.55
C GLU A 226 -23.00 1.76 -10.00
N ARG A 227 -22.78 0.59 -10.58
CA ARG A 227 -21.51 0.15 -11.10
C ARG A 227 -21.38 0.45 -12.59
N PHE A 228 -20.35 1.22 -12.98
CA PHE A 228 -20.13 1.68 -14.35
C PHE A 228 -18.89 1.07 -15.03
N GLY A 229 -18.27 0.04 -14.44
CA GLY A 229 -17.02 -0.50 -14.97
C GLY A 229 -15.92 0.56 -15.03
N ASN A 230 -15.35 0.77 -16.22
CA ASN A 230 -14.35 1.82 -16.44
C ASN A 230 -14.97 3.16 -16.90
N GLY A 231 -16.29 3.25 -16.98
CA GLY A 231 -17.02 4.45 -17.39
C GLY A 231 -17.38 5.37 -16.23
N SER A 232 -18.31 6.28 -16.47
CA SER A 232 -18.80 7.25 -15.49
C SER A 232 -20.29 7.51 -15.68
N ALA A 233 -21.03 7.64 -14.58
CA ALA A 233 -22.43 8.06 -14.61
C ALA A 233 -22.62 9.50 -15.12
N VAL A 234 -21.60 10.34 -14.98
CA VAL A 234 -21.72 11.80 -15.12
C VAL A 234 -20.85 12.42 -16.23
N LEU A 235 -20.00 11.62 -16.87
CA LEU A 235 -19.08 12.10 -17.92
C LEU A 235 -19.04 11.13 -19.11
N VAL A 236 -19.07 11.68 -20.31
CA VAL A 236 -18.86 10.97 -21.59
C VAL A 236 -18.17 11.92 -22.59
N PRO A 237 -17.09 11.47 -23.27
CA PRO A 237 -16.36 10.22 -23.13
C PRO A 237 -15.56 10.16 -21.83
N MET A 238 -15.78 9.11 -21.06
CA MET A 238 -14.92 8.72 -19.94
C MET A 238 -14.94 7.19 -19.86
N GLY A 239 -13.78 6.55 -20.06
CA GLY A 239 -13.71 5.09 -20.04
C GLY A 239 -12.47 4.55 -20.73
N THR A 240 -12.43 3.22 -20.86
CA THR A 240 -11.40 2.52 -21.62
C THR A 240 -11.89 2.19 -23.03
N TYR A 241 -11.09 2.57 -24.04
CA TYR A 241 -11.41 2.39 -25.45
C TYR A 241 -10.34 1.54 -26.14
N GLU A 242 -10.75 0.75 -27.14
CA GLU A 242 -9.83 -0.07 -27.94
C GLU A 242 -9.11 0.77 -28.99
N CYS A 243 -7.79 0.60 -29.04
CA CYS A 243 -6.91 1.09 -30.11
C CYS A 243 -6.39 -0.08 -30.95
N GLN A 244 -5.49 0.19 -31.89
CA GLN A 244 -4.92 -0.84 -32.78
C GLN A 244 -4.21 -1.97 -32.01
N ASP A 245 -3.52 -1.66 -30.90
CA ASP A 245 -2.60 -2.55 -30.19
C ASP A 245 -2.90 -2.70 -28.67
N GLY A 246 -4.08 -2.28 -28.24
CA GLY A 246 -4.46 -2.35 -26.83
C GLY A 246 -5.51 -1.31 -26.44
N ARG A 247 -5.58 -0.99 -25.14
CA ARG A 247 -6.59 -0.07 -24.61
C ARG A 247 -5.98 1.22 -24.07
N ILE A 248 -6.75 2.30 -24.18
CA ILE A 248 -6.45 3.62 -23.62
C ILE A 248 -7.57 4.03 -22.67
N MET A 249 -7.21 4.61 -21.52
CA MET A 249 -8.16 5.33 -20.66
C MET A 249 -8.21 6.79 -21.07
N ILE A 250 -9.41 7.34 -21.26
CA ILE A 250 -9.65 8.74 -21.66
C ILE A 250 -10.62 9.36 -20.65
N VAL A 251 -10.41 10.64 -20.33
CA VAL A 251 -11.32 11.44 -19.50
C VAL A 251 -11.57 12.77 -20.20
N VAL A 252 -12.82 13.01 -20.60
CA VAL A 252 -13.28 14.29 -21.15
C VAL A 252 -14.18 14.97 -20.11
N GLY A 253 -13.62 15.89 -19.35
CA GLY A 253 -14.27 16.46 -18.14
C GLY A 253 -15.18 17.67 -18.41
N ASN A 254 -15.15 18.27 -19.63
CA ASN A 254 -15.97 19.43 -19.97
C ASN A 254 -16.07 19.62 -21.50
N ASP A 255 -16.98 20.54 -21.93
CA ASP A 255 -17.27 20.75 -23.33
C ASP A 255 -16.06 21.31 -24.12
N ARG A 256 -15.21 22.12 -23.49
CA ARG A 256 -13.98 22.62 -24.13
C ARG A 256 -12.98 21.49 -24.39
N GLN A 257 -12.87 20.54 -23.47
CA GLN A 257 -12.05 19.34 -23.68
C GLN A 257 -12.66 18.45 -24.77
N TYR A 258 -13.99 18.35 -24.83
CA TYR A 258 -14.67 17.58 -25.87
C TYR A 258 -14.35 18.09 -27.28
N ALA A 259 -14.41 19.40 -27.50
CA ALA A 259 -14.05 19.99 -28.80
C ALA A 259 -12.60 19.64 -29.18
N ARG A 260 -11.65 19.78 -28.28
CA ARG A 260 -10.24 19.41 -28.50
C ARG A 260 -10.04 17.91 -28.71
N PHE A 261 -10.82 17.09 -28.02
CA PHE A 261 -10.83 15.64 -28.18
C PHE A 261 -11.26 15.28 -29.62
N CYS A 262 -12.35 15.83 -30.11
CA CYS A 262 -12.83 15.62 -31.49
C CYS A 262 -11.80 16.09 -32.52
N GLU A 263 -11.14 17.23 -32.30
CA GLU A 263 -10.07 17.73 -33.16
C GLU A 263 -8.88 16.74 -33.17
N ALA A 264 -8.45 16.24 -32.03
CA ALA A 264 -7.36 15.28 -31.93
C ALA A 264 -7.68 13.92 -32.58
N LEU A 265 -8.97 13.54 -32.61
CA LEU A 265 -9.46 12.37 -33.34
C LEU A 265 -9.60 12.57 -34.86
N ASP A 266 -9.40 13.79 -35.37
CA ASP A 266 -9.71 14.17 -36.74
C ASP A 266 -11.21 13.97 -37.11
N ARG A 267 -12.09 14.27 -36.12
CA ARG A 267 -13.55 14.13 -36.20
C ARG A 267 -14.26 15.44 -35.81
N PRO A 268 -14.04 16.53 -36.58
CA PRO A 268 -14.71 17.80 -36.30
C PRO A 268 -16.26 17.73 -36.47
N ASP A 269 -16.74 16.74 -37.21
CA ASP A 269 -18.16 16.42 -37.33
C ASP A 269 -18.80 16.10 -35.95
N LEU A 270 -18.12 15.36 -35.06
CA LEU A 270 -18.62 15.07 -33.71
C LEU A 270 -18.67 16.33 -32.85
N ALA A 271 -17.73 17.25 -33.02
CA ALA A 271 -17.72 18.50 -32.25
C ALA A 271 -18.87 19.45 -32.62
N SER A 272 -19.35 19.40 -33.88
CA SER A 272 -20.43 20.25 -34.40
C SER A 272 -21.81 19.60 -34.33
N ASP A 273 -21.90 18.33 -33.98
CA ASP A 273 -23.16 17.61 -33.88
C ASP A 273 -23.95 18.05 -32.62
N PRO A 274 -25.18 18.57 -32.78
CA PRO A 274 -26.00 19.06 -31.68
C PRO A 274 -26.33 17.95 -30.64
N ARG A 275 -26.25 16.68 -31.02
CA ARG A 275 -26.45 15.56 -30.10
C ARG A 275 -25.33 15.45 -29.04
N TYR A 276 -24.23 16.16 -29.22
CA TYR A 276 -23.03 16.07 -28.36
C TYR A 276 -22.58 17.42 -27.79
N GLY A 277 -23.40 18.47 -27.94
CA GLY A 277 -23.05 19.85 -27.62
C GLY A 277 -22.77 20.13 -26.14
N SER A 278 -23.40 19.38 -25.24
CA SER A 278 -23.17 19.47 -23.79
C SER A 278 -22.91 18.11 -23.17
N ILE A 279 -22.44 18.10 -21.93
CA ILE A 279 -22.30 16.85 -21.15
C ILE A 279 -23.63 16.10 -21.09
N ALA A 280 -24.75 16.79 -20.87
CA ALA A 280 -26.08 16.17 -20.80
C ALA A 280 -26.49 15.53 -22.11
N ASP A 281 -26.23 16.22 -23.24
CA ASP A 281 -26.51 15.70 -24.58
C ASP A 281 -25.65 14.46 -24.89
N ARG A 282 -24.37 14.48 -24.53
CA ARG A 282 -23.49 13.33 -24.69
C ARG A 282 -23.91 12.15 -23.84
N LEU A 283 -24.34 12.36 -22.59
CA LEU A 283 -24.87 11.30 -21.74
C LEU A 283 -26.12 10.67 -22.32
N ALA A 284 -27.05 11.49 -22.84
CA ALA A 284 -28.27 10.99 -23.49
C ALA A 284 -27.98 10.18 -24.77
N ASN A 285 -26.86 10.47 -25.46
CA ASN A 285 -26.45 9.81 -26.69
C ASN A 285 -25.20 8.94 -26.53
N ARG A 286 -24.91 8.49 -25.30
CA ARG A 286 -23.69 7.76 -24.90
C ARG A 286 -23.34 6.63 -25.86
N VAL A 287 -24.27 5.70 -26.09
CA VAL A 287 -24.00 4.47 -26.86
C VAL A 287 -23.52 4.79 -28.28
N VAL A 288 -24.17 5.73 -28.92
CA VAL A 288 -23.81 6.13 -30.30
C VAL A 288 -22.46 6.86 -30.31
N LEU A 289 -22.25 7.79 -29.39
CA LEU A 289 -21.01 8.55 -29.29
C LEU A 289 -19.81 7.63 -28.99
N GLU A 290 -19.94 6.70 -28.05
CA GLU A 290 -18.85 5.76 -27.70
C GLU A 290 -18.51 4.84 -28.88
N ALA A 291 -19.48 4.41 -29.66
CA ALA A 291 -19.23 3.64 -30.88
C ALA A 291 -18.40 4.44 -31.91
N GLU A 292 -18.72 5.74 -32.14
CA GLU A 292 -17.94 6.63 -33.00
C GLU A 292 -16.51 6.82 -32.49
N VAL A 293 -16.36 7.01 -31.17
CA VAL A 293 -15.05 7.14 -30.51
C VAL A 293 -14.19 5.88 -30.69
N VAL A 294 -14.77 4.71 -30.49
CA VAL A 294 -14.07 3.42 -30.68
C VAL A 294 -13.63 3.26 -32.14
N ASN A 295 -14.51 3.58 -33.10
CA ASN A 295 -14.18 3.47 -34.51
C ASN A 295 -12.97 4.36 -34.87
N ALA A 296 -12.93 5.59 -34.37
CA ALA A 296 -11.82 6.51 -34.62
C ALA A 296 -10.51 6.02 -33.99
N LEU A 297 -10.57 5.54 -32.74
CA LEU A 297 -9.38 5.13 -31.96
C LEU A 297 -8.71 3.87 -32.50
N ARG A 298 -9.41 2.99 -33.19
CA ARG A 298 -8.85 1.78 -33.80
C ARG A 298 -7.81 2.03 -34.89
N ALA A 299 -7.75 3.26 -35.43
CA ALA A 299 -6.89 3.61 -36.56
C ALA A 299 -5.39 3.71 -36.21
N ARG A 300 -5.03 3.89 -34.95
CA ARG A 300 -3.63 4.11 -34.51
C ARG A 300 -3.28 3.31 -33.25
N PRO A 301 -1.98 3.08 -32.99
CA PRO A 301 -1.50 2.52 -31.72
C PRO A 301 -1.87 3.40 -30.52
N ARG A 302 -2.02 2.78 -29.35
CA ARG A 302 -2.43 3.46 -28.11
C ARG A 302 -1.49 4.58 -27.66
N GLU A 303 -0.18 4.41 -27.79
CA GLU A 303 0.81 5.42 -27.38
C GLU A 303 0.80 6.65 -28.29
N ASP A 304 0.48 6.48 -29.57
CA ASP A 304 0.30 7.60 -30.51
C ASP A 304 -0.92 8.43 -30.11
N TRP A 305 -2.02 7.77 -29.73
CA TRP A 305 -3.21 8.43 -29.21
C TRP A 305 -2.97 9.14 -27.89
N VAL A 306 -2.24 8.49 -26.95
CA VAL A 306 -1.86 9.12 -25.67
C VAL A 306 -1.11 10.42 -25.93
N THR A 307 -0.14 10.38 -26.85
CA THR A 307 0.67 11.55 -27.21
C THR A 307 -0.19 12.66 -27.82
N ALA A 308 -1.02 12.34 -28.79
CA ALA A 308 -1.88 13.31 -29.47
C ALA A 308 -2.91 13.94 -28.51
N LEU A 309 -3.59 13.13 -27.72
CA LEU A 309 -4.61 13.61 -26.79
C LEU A 309 -4.01 14.47 -25.68
N ARG A 310 -2.88 14.08 -25.11
CA ARG A 310 -2.15 14.88 -24.11
C ARG A 310 -1.71 16.22 -24.68
N ALA A 311 -1.21 16.26 -25.92
CA ALA A 311 -0.84 17.50 -26.62
C ALA A 311 -2.05 18.43 -26.82
N ALA A 312 -3.25 17.85 -27.04
CA ALA A 312 -4.51 18.59 -27.14
C ALA A 312 -5.08 19.02 -25.77
N GLY A 313 -4.44 18.64 -24.64
CA GLY A 313 -4.91 18.92 -23.28
C GLY A 313 -6.09 18.06 -22.84
N VAL A 314 -6.22 16.86 -23.42
CA VAL A 314 -7.19 15.83 -23.02
C VAL A 314 -6.46 14.76 -22.18
N PRO A 315 -6.87 14.51 -20.93
CA PRO A 315 -6.30 13.46 -20.13
C PRO A 315 -6.48 12.07 -20.76
N ALA A 316 -5.35 11.41 -21.01
CA ALA A 316 -5.32 10.07 -21.58
C ALA A 316 -4.11 9.28 -21.09
N GLY A 317 -4.27 7.95 -20.99
CA GLY A 317 -3.22 7.05 -20.57
C GLY A 317 -3.41 5.64 -21.12
N ALA A 318 -2.32 4.99 -21.54
CA ALA A 318 -2.36 3.60 -21.97
C ALA A 318 -2.70 2.68 -20.79
N VAL A 319 -3.58 1.70 -21.00
CA VAL A 319 -3.80 0.62 -20.04
C VAL A 319 -2.64 -0.34 -20.16
N ARG A 320 -1.72 -0.28 -19.20
CA ARG A 320 -0.47 -1.03 -19.19
C ARG A 320 -0.53 -2.26 -18.30
N THR A 321 0.18 -3.31 -18.67
CA THR A 321 0.52 -4.40 -17.76
C THR A 321 1.51 -3.91 -16.69
N PRO A 322 1.63 -4.59 -15.53
CA PRO A 322 2.66 -4.26 -14.54
C PRO A 322 4.08 -4.23 -15.12
N LYS A 323 4.40 -5.15 -16.04
CA LYS A 323 5.70 -5.19 -16.74
C LYS A 323 5.94 -3.93 -17.58
N GLU A 324 4.94 -3.47 -18.31
CA GLU A 324 5.02 -2.23 -19.10
C GLU A 324 5.10 -1.00 -18.18
N ALA A 325 4.36 -1.00 -17.07
CA ALA A 325 4.36 0.12 -16.12
C ALA A 325 5.73 0.34 -15.49
N VAL A 326 6.40 -0.71 -15.00
CA VAL A 326 7.76 -0.58 -14.40
C VAL A 326 8.83 -0.20 -15.43
N ALA A 327 8.62 -0.51 -16.72
CA ALA A 327 9.52 -0.14 -17.81
C ALA A 327 9.22 1.26 -18.42
N SER A 328 8.16 1.93 -17.96
CA SER A 328 7.66 3.17 -18.53
C SER A 328 8.61 4.36 -18.36
N PRO A 329 8.54 5.37 -19.24
CA PRO A 329 9.28 6.62 -19.08
C PRO A 329 8.93 7.34 -17.77
N GLU A 330 7.69 7.26 -17.33
CA GLU A 330 7.22 7.86 -16.07
C GLU A 330 7.91 7.21 -14.85
N ALA A 331 8.03 5.89 -14.82
CA ALA A 331 8.74 5.18 -13.75
C ALA A 331 10.24 5.52 -13.72
N ARG A 332 10.87 5.59 -14.90
CA ARG A 332 12.29 5.97 -15.04
C ARG A 332 12.54 7.43 -14.68
N GLY A 333 11.68 8.34 -15.16
CA GLY A 333 11.81 9.79 -14.92
C GLY A 333 11.69 10.18 -13.45
N ARG A 334 11.11 9.30 -12.62
CA ARG A 334 11.00 9.47 -11.16
C ARG A 334 11.92 8.55 -10.36
N ASP A 335 12.82 7.80 -11.03
CA ASP A 335 13.72 6.82 -10.40
C ASP A 335 12.95 5.86 -9.46
N MET A 336 11.82 5.34 -9.98
CA MET A 336 10.94 4.46 -9.19
C MET A 336 11.39 3.01 -9.16
N ILE A 337 12.36 2.63 -9.98
CA ILE A 337 12.96 1.29 -9.99
C ILE A 337 14.38 1.41 -9.52
N GLN A 338 14.69 0.79 -8.40
CA GLN A 338 16.01 0.82 -7.77
C GLN A 338 16.41 -0.58 -7.34
N SER A 339 17.72 -0.82 -7.24
CA SER A 339 18.25 -2.14 -6.88
C SER A 339 18.54 -2.23 -5.38
N VAL A 340 18.18 -3.38 -4.80
CA VAL A 340 18.53 -3.81 -3.44
C VAL A 340 19.45 -5.03 -3.51
N THR A 341 20.15 -5.33 -2.42
CA THR A 341 20.91 -6.56 -2.28
C THR A 341 20.16 -7.58 -1.42
N HIS A 342 20.12 -8.83 -1.85
CA HIS A 342 19.62 -9.96 -1.09
C HIS A 342 20.44 -11.21 -1.44
N ASP A 343 20.95 -11.91 -0.43
CA ASP A 343 21.83 -13.08 -0.61
C ASP A 343 22.98 -12.79 -1.61
N GLY A 344 23.62 -11.63 -1.48
CA GLY A 344 24.71 -11.18 -2.36
C GLY A 344 24.31 -10.86 -3.81
N LYS A 345 23.03 -10.92 -4.17
CA LYS A 345 22.52 -10.66 -5.51
C LYS A 345 21.75 -9.34 -5.56
N ALA A 346 21.91 -8.60 -6.66
CA ALA A 346 21.11 -7.43 -6.94
C ALA A 346 19.72 -7.83 -7.43
N GLN A 347 18.69 -7.18 -6.88
CA GLN A 347 17.30 -7.36 -7.26
C GLN A 347 16.61 -6.01 -7.37
N ASP A 348 15.90 -5.77 -8.47
CA ASP A 348 15.15 -4.53 -8.63
C ASP A 348 13.86 -4.55 -7.83
N VAL A 349 13.56 -3.41 -7.21
CA VAL A 349 12.35 -3.16 -6.42
C VAL A 349 11.75 -1.81 -6.79
N VAL A 350 10.47 -1.62 -6.46
CA VAL A 350 9.83 -0.31 -6.56
C VAL A 350 10.31 0.56 -5.39
N ALA A 351 10.87 1.72 -5.68
CA ALA A 351 11.37 2.67 -4.69
C ALA A 351 10.25 3.35 -3.90
N SER A 352 10.62 4.07 -2.84
CA SER A 352 9.70 4.93 -2.10
C SER A 352 9.11 6.03 -3.01
N PRO A 353 7.79 6.28 -2.94
CA PRO A 353 7.17 7.38 -3.69
C PRO A 353 7.44 8.76 -3.07
N PHE A 354 7.97 8.81 -1.84
CA PHE A 354 8.20 10.06 -1.13
C PHE A 354 9.38 10.84 -1.73
N ARG A 355 9.25 12.16 -1.76
CA ARG A 355 10.30 13.10 -2.17
C ARG A 355 10.25 14.30 -1.21
N LEU A 356 11.21 14.38 -0.30
CA LEU A 356 11.36 15.44 0.67
C LEU A 356 12.60 16.28 0.29
N SER A 357 12.46 17.59 0.20
CA SER A 357 13.51 18.47 -0.32
C SER A 357 14.71 18.57 0.62
N GLU A 358 14.47 18.64 1.93
CA GLU A 358 15.50 18.91 2.94
C GLU A 358 15.95 17.63 3.66
N THR A 359 15.05 16.66 3.82
CA THR A 359 15.28 15.40 4.54
C THR A 359 14.97 14.22 3.61
N PRO A 360 15.86 13.91 2.64
CA PRO A 360 15.59 12.90 1.63
C PRO A 360 15.39 11.52 2.26
N VAL A 361 14.51 10.74 1.66
CA VAL A 361 14.28 9.35 2.08
C VAL A 361 15.53 8.49 1.87
N ARG A 362 15.67 7.47 2.69
CA ARG A 362 16.75 6.49 2.55
C ARG A 362 16.57 5.72 1.23
N LYS A 363 17.66 5.56 0.49
CA LYS A 363 17.66 4.69 -0.69
C LYS A 363 17.44 3.24 -0.28
N PRO A 364 16.76 2.42 -1.11
CA PRO A 364 16.67 1.00 -0.88
C PRO A 364 18.06 0.38 -0.71
N GLY A 365 18.26 -0.29 0.42
CA GLY A 365 19.54 -0.93 0.76
C GLY A 365 19.52 -2.43 0.49
N ARG A 366 19.20 -3.20 1.53
CA ARG A 366 19.09 -4.66 1.43
C ARG A 366 17.72 -5.15 1.87
N VAL A 367 17.40 -6.37 1.48
CA VAL A 367 16.32 -7.18 2.04
C VAL A 367 16.97 -8.26 2.88
N PRO A 368 16.65 -8.41 4.17
CA PRO A 368 17.38 -9.31 5.06
C PRO A 368 17.03 -10.78 4.81
N LEU A 369 18.02 -11.67 4.97
CA LEU A 369 17.79 -13.10 5.14
C LEU A 369 17.15 -13.36 6.52
N LEU A 370 16.47 -14.49 6.70
CA LEU A 370 15.84 -14.85 7.96
C LEU A 370 16.88 -14.93 9.09
N GLY A 371 16.69 -14.10 10.12
CA GLY A 371 17.53 -14.05 11.29
C GLY A 371 18.95 -13.53 11.08
N GLU A 372 19.24 -12.95 9.92
CA GLU A 372 20.58 -12.45 9.54
C GLU A 372 21.18 -11.50 10.57
N ASP A 373 20.35 -10.71 11.22
CA ASP A 373 20.80 -9.68 12.15
C ASP A 373 20.64 -10.06 13.63
N THR A 374 20.21 -11.28 13.94
CA THR A 374 19.84 -11.67 15.31
C THR A 374 20.99 -11.45 16.28
N ASP A 375 22.19 -11.96 15.97
CA ASP A 375 23.32 -11.91 16.89
C ASP A 375 23.80 -10.46 17.08
N THR A 376 23.91 -9.71 15.99
CA THR A 376 24.36 -8.32 16.03
C THR A 376 23.38 -7.45 16.83
N VAL A 377 22.08 -7.52 16.53
CA VAL A 377 21.07 -6.71 17.19
C VAL A 377 20.96 -7.01 18.68
N LEU A 378 20.94 -8.29 19.06
CA LEU A 378 20.84 -8.66 20.49
C LEU A 378 22.12 -8.32 21.26
N ALA A 379 23.30 -8.45 20.65
CA ALA A 379 24.55 -8.03 21.28
C ALA A 379 24.64 -6.51 21.42
N GLU A 380 24.36 -5.73 20.36
CA GLU A 380 24.50 -4.28 20.36
C GLU A 380 23.44 -3.59 21.24
N LEU A 381 22.17 -3.99 21.12
CA LEU A 381 21.09 -3.32 21.86
C LEU A 381 20.93 -3.84 23.29
N LEU A 382 21.14 -5.13 23.53
CA LEU A 382 20.90 -5.74 24.85
C LEU A 382 22.17 -6.14 25.59
N GLY A 383 23.34 -6.16 24.94
CA GLY A 383 24.59 -6.63 25.53
C GLY A 383 24.61 -8.14 25.76
N TYR A 384 23.81 -8.91 25.02
CA TYR A 384 23.68 -10.35 25.22
C TYR A 384 24.93 -11.11 24.77
N SER A 385 25.34 -12.07 25.55
CA SER A 385 26.38 -13.03 25.18
C SER A 385 25.88 -14.04 24.15
N PRO A 386 26.77 -14.73 23.40
CA PRO A 386 26.38 -15.78 22.46
C PRO A 386 25.51 -16.88 23.09
N GLU A 387 25.74 -17.23 24.37
CA GLU A 387 24.92 -18.20 25.09
C GLU A 387 23.49 -17.68 25.33
N GLN A 388 23.34 -16.43 25.73
CA GLN A 388 22.01 -15.79 25.89
C GLN A 388 21.27 -15.72 24.57
N ILE A 389 21.96 -15.36 23.47
CA ILE A 389 21.40 -15.31 22.12
C ILE A 389 20.91 -16.69 21.67
N GLY A 390 21.68 -17.76 21.95
CA GLY A 390 21.26 -19.14 21.67
C GLY A 390 19.93 -19.49 22.35
N LYS A 391 19.77 -19.15 23.65
CA LYS A 391 18.51 -19.35 24.38
C LYS A 391 17.32 -18.58 23.78
N VAL A 392 17.54 -17.39 23.25
CA VAL A 392 16.51 -16.57 22.61
C VAL A 392 16.05 -17.16 21.28
N LYS A 393 16.96 -17.76 20.54
CA LYS A 393 16.68 -18.45 19.27
C LYS A 393 15.93 -19.77 19.45
N GLY A 394 15.85 -20.30 20.67
CA GLY A 394 15.25 -21.61 20.95
C GLY A 394 16.15 -22.79 20.57
N SER A 395 17.45 -22.58 20.56
CA SER A 395 18.49 -23.60 20.28
C SER A 395 19.14 -24.14 21.57
#